data_fb09be8b11320a6d9be5d5a9ac4e52ef
#
_entry.id   fb09be8b11320a6d9be5d5a9ac4e52ef
#
_cell.length_a   1.000
_cell.length_b   1.000
_cell.length_c   1.000
_cell.angle_alpha   90.00
_cell.angle_beta   90.00
_cell.angle_gamma   90.00
#
_symmetry.space_group_name_H-M   'P 1'
#
loop_
_entity.id
_entity.type
_entity.pdbx_description
1 polymer ?
#
loop_
_entity_poly.entity_id
_entity_poly.type
_entity_poly.pdbx_seq_one_letter_code
_entity_poly.pdbx_strand_id
1 'polypeptide(L)'
;MSYLQPNSVTAPKDHWQLRGIVYDRGEDDTSVAFGEWDGNPCLVCRWNGSLNNPIREKGNPISHLYPTWFVLPDFIAQATLKELLMLHATGDQRVNHEVLLQCINALTPLSDATNA
;
A
#
# COMPACT_ATOMS: atom_id res chain seq x y z
N MET A 1 -23.54 -1.67 2.74
CA MET A 1 -22.49 -0.77 3.21
C MET A 1 -21.13 -1.45 3.04
N SER A 2 -20.20 -0.80 2.39
CA SER A 2 -18.88 -1.37 2.17
C SER A 2 -17.92 -0.95 3.27
N TYR A 3 -16.92 -1.79 3.52
CA TYR A 3 -15.81 -1.37 4.37
C TYR A 3 -15.12 -0.17 3.74
N LEU A 4 -14.29 0.53 4.53
CA LEU A 4 -13.55 1.67 4.01
C LEU A 4 -12.60 1.19 2.91
N GLN A 5 -12.84 1.66 1.69
CA GLN A 5 -12.02 1.25 0.55
C GLN A 5 -10.61 1.85 0.66
N PRO A 6 -9.56 1.07 0.39
CA PRO A 6 -8.20 1.60 0.52
C PRO A 6 -7.93 2.83 -0.34
N ASN A 7 -8.53 2.93 -1.52
CA ASN A 7 -8.30 4.09 -2.37
C ASN A 7 -8.93 5.38 -1.85
N SER A 8 -9.74 5.31 -0.81
CA SER A 8 -10.29 6.50 -0.15
C SER A 8 -9.44 6.97 1.02
N VAL A 9 -8.37 6.25 1.37
CA VAL A 9 -7.50 6.60 2.49
C VAL A 9 -6.39 7.50 1.97
N THR A 10 -6.59 8.80 2.10
CA THR A 10 -5.70 9.80 1.49
C THR A 10 -5.05 10.74 2.52
N ALA A 11 -5.31 10.54 3.80
CA ALA A 11 -4.70 11.37 4.84
C ALA A 11 -3.30 10.88 5.18
N PRO A 12 -2.39 11.76 5.61
CA PRO A 12 -2.54 13.20 5.67
C PRO A 12 -2.25 13.86 4.33
N LYS A 13 -3.18 14.69 3.86
CA LYS A 13 -3.12 15.24 2.50
C LYS A 13 -1.93 16.17 2.26
N ASP A 14 -1.41 16.79 3.33
CA ASP A 14 -0.28 17.70 3.20
C ASP A 14 1.04 16.97 2.92
N HIS A 15 1.10 15.68 3.22
CA HIS A 15 2.34 14.89 3.13
C HIS A 15 2.22 13.70 2.20
N TRP A 16 1.03 13.12 2.10
CA TRP A 16 0.80 11.86 1.41
C TRP A 16 0.06 12.06 0.10
N GLN A 17 0.58 11.46 -0.98
CA GLN A 17 -0.12 11.35 -2.25
C GLN A 17 -0.25 9.88 -2.62
N LEU A 18 -1.47 9.37 -2.58
CA LEU A 18 -1.76 8.02 -3.01
C LEU A 18 -1.67 7.93 -4.53
N ARG A 19 -0.87 7.01 -5.04
CA ARG A 19 -0.71 6.79 -6.49
C ARG A 19 -1.51 5.61 -7.00
N GLY A 20 -1.63 4.56 -6.21
CA GLY A 20 -2.43 3.41 -6.60
C GLY A 20 -2.41 2.34 -5.55
N ILE A 21 -3.45 1.51 -5.57
CA ILE A 21 -3.54 0.34 -4.71
C ILE A 21 -2.87 -0.82 -5.44
N VAL A 22 -1.86 -1.42 -4.81
CA VAL A 22 -1.11 -2.52 -5.40
C VAL A 22 -1.81 -3.85 -5.12
N TYR A 23 -2.34 -4.01 -3.91
CA TYR A 23 -2.91 -5.27 -3.45
C TYR A 23 -3.98 -4.98 -2.41
N ASP A 24 -5.16 -5.54 -2.61
CA ASP A 24 -6.28 -5.35 -1.68
C ASP A 24 -6.85 -6.73 -1.34
N ARG A 25 -6.66 -7.16 -0.10
CA ARG A 25 -7.14 -8.45 0.37
C ARG A 25 -8.56 -8.38 0.95
N GLY A 26 -9.17 -7.21 0.90
CA GLY A 26 -10.57 -7.07 1.29
C GLY A 26 -10.81 -6.74 2.74
N GLU A 27 -12.06 -6.86 3.13
CA GLU A 27 -12.52 -6.56 4.47
C GLU A 27 -11.79 -7.38 5.52
N ASP A 28 -11.45 -6.76 6.64
CA ASP A 28 -10.76 -7.40 7.77
C ASP A 28 -9.38 -7.96 7.44
N ASP A 29 -8.83 -7.60 6.28
CA ASP A 29 -7.51 -8.03 5.86
C ASP A 29 -6.70 -6.80 5.48
N THR A 30 -5.58 -6.98 4.81
CA THR A 30 -4.63 -5.91 4.56
C THR A 30 -4.70 -5.40 3.12
N SER A 31 -4.22 -4.17 2.95
CA SER A 31 -3.99 -3.58 1.64
C SER A 31 -2.58 -3.01 1.59
N VAL A 32 -2.01 -3.02 0.39
CA VAL A 32 -0.71 -2.43 0.09
C VAL A 32 -0.92 -1.40 -1.01
N ALA A 33 -0.31 -0.23 -0.84
CA ALA A 33 -0.44 0.84 -1.81
C ALA A 33 0.90 1.47 -2.12
N PHE A 34 0.93 2.17 -3.24
CA PHE A 34 2.07 2.94 -3.70
C PHE A 34 1.70 4.41 -3.70
N GLY A 35 2.62 5.23 -3.27
CA GLY A 35 2.43 6.66 -3.30
C GLY A 35 3.70 7.40 -2.96
N GLU A 36 3.54 8.67 -2.60
CA GLU A 36 4.66 9.54 -2.27
C GLU A 36 4.41 10.21 -0.93
N TRP A 37 5.41 10.17 -0.07
CA TRP A 37 5.40 10.89 1.20
C TRP A 37 6.41 12.02 1.08
N ASP A 38 5.91 13.27 1.15
CA ASP A 38 6.70 14.48 0.94
C ASP A 38 7.51 14.41 -0.36
N GLY A 39 6.89 13.87 -1.41
CA GLY A 39 7.52 13.76 -2.73
C GLY A 39 8.41 12.54 -2.92
N ASN A 40 8.60 11.73 -1.87
CA ASN A 40 9.45 10.54 -1.98
C ASN A 40 8.60 9.29 -2.17
N PRO A 41 8.88 8.49 -3.20
CA PRO A 41 8.10 7.29 -3.43
C PRO A 41 8.27 6.30 -2.30
N CYS A 42 7.17 5.67 -1.91
CA CYS A 42 7.21 4.65 -0.87
C CYS A 42 6.05 3.67 -1.03
N LEU A 43 6.26 2.51 -0.43
CA LEU A 43 5.23 1.48 -0.31
C LEU A 43 4.63 1.59 1.08
N VAL A 44 3.32 1.45 1.15
CA VAL A 44 2.59 1.58 2.41
C VAL A 44 1.61 0.42 2.55
N CYS A 45 1.21 0.15 3.78
CA CYS A 45 0.20 -0.87 4.04
C CYS A 45 -0.74 -0.42 5.15
N ARG A 46 -1.87 -1.12 5.25
CA ARG A 46 -2.82 -0.90 6.33
C ARG A 46 -3.73 -2.12 6.49
N TRP A 47 -4.32 -2.22 7.65
CA TRP A 47 -5.47 -3.10 7.85
C TRP A 47 -6.71 -2.40 7.34
N ASN A 48 -7.48 -3.08 6.52
CA ASN A 48 -8.77 -2.58 6.06
C ASN A 48 -9.77 -2.63 7.22
N GLY A 49 -10.84 -1.85 7.10
CA GLY A 49 -11.86 -1.86 8.12
C GLY A 49 -12.73 -3.10 8.09
N SER A 50 -13.63 -3.17 9.05
CA SER A 50 -14.58 -4.26 9.18
C SER A 50 -16.00 -3.72 9.09
N LEU A 51 -16.83 -4.40 8.29
CA LEU A 51 -18.25 -4.04 8.17
C LEU A 51 -19.04 -4.31 9.43
N ASN A 52 -18.62 -5.31 10.19
CA ASN A 52 -19.43 -5.82 11.30
C ASN A 52 -18.96 -5.35 12.67
N ASN A 53 -17.97 -4.47 12.72
CA ASN A 53 -17.42 -4.01 13.99
C ASN A 53 -17.20 -2.50 13.94
N PRO A 54 -18.07 -1.71 14.59
CA PRO A 54 -17.95 -0.24 14.56
C PRO A 54 -16.60 0.28 15.08
N ILE A 55 -15.96 -0.45 15.99
CA ILE A 55 -14.66 -0.05 16.53
C ILE A 55 -13.57 -0.20 15.46
N ARG A 56 -13.74 -1.15 14.55
CA ARG A 56 -12.71 -1.50 13.56
C ARG A 56 -13.08 -1.11 12.15
N GLU A 57 -14.16 -0.36 11.96
CA GLU A 57 -14.64 -0.06 10.60
C GLU A 57 -13.66 0.75 9.77
N LYS A 58 -12.81 1.56 10.43
CA LYS A 58 -11.81 2.39 9.73
C LYS A 58 -10.47 1.69 9.55
N GLY A 59 -10.31 0.48 10.09
CA GLY A 59 -9.05 -0.25 10.01
C GLY A 59 -7.95 0.38 10.84
N ASN A 60 -6.72 0.17 10.43
CA ASN A 60 -5.50 0.65 11.10
C ASN A 60 -4.42 0.94 10.05
N PRO A 61 -3.58 1.95 10.21
CA PRO A 61 -3.53 2.92 11.31
C PRO A 61 -4.56 4.02 11.21
N ILE A 62 -4.78 4.70 12.33
CA ILE A 62 -5.67 5.87 12.43
C ILE A 62 -4.90 6.97 13.13
N SER A 63 -4.97 8.18 12.61
CA SER A 63 -4.37 9.36 13.22
C SER A 63 -5.42 10.46 13.30
N HIS A 64 -5.64 10.99 14.51
CA HIS A 64 -6.62 12.05 14.74
C HIS A 64 -8.00 11.71 14.15
N LEU A 65 -8.42 10.46 14.33
CA LEU A 65 -9.69 9.91 13.85
C LEU A 65 -9.75 9.67 12.34
N TYR A 66 -8.68 9.97 11.61
CA TYR A 66 -8.61 9.73 10.16
C TYR A 66 -7.82 8.46 9.86
N PRO A 67 -8.33 7.59 8.98
CA PRO A 67 -7.53 6.46 8.52
C PRO A 67 -6.31 6.95 7.75
N THR A 68 -5.19 6.29 7.97
CA THR A 68 -3.91 6.62 7.34
C THR A 68 -3.23 5.34 6.87
N TRP A 69 -2.00 5.47 6.41
CA TRP A 69 -1.18 4.36 5.94
C TRP A 69 0.07 4.24 6.80
N PHE A 70 0.57 3.03 6.91
CA PHE A 70 1.86 2.74 7.54
C PHE A 70 2.93 2.65 6.45
N VAL A 71 3.94 3.52 6.53
CA VAL A 71 5.03 3.53 5.55
C VAL A 71 6.00 2.39 5.86
N LEU A 72 6.24 1.54 4.86
CA LEU A 72 7.14 0.41 5.03
C LEU A 72 8.61 0.85 4.91
N PRO A 73 9.48 0.43 5.84
CA PRO A 73 10.92 0.62 5.65
C PRO A 73 11.40 -0.06 4.36
N ASP A 74 12.49 0.45 3.80
CA ASP A 74 12.97 0.00 2.50
C ASP A 74 13.14 -1.50 2.38
N PHE A 75 13.76 -2.15 3.38
CA PHE A 75 14.02 -3.58 3.25
C PHE A 75 12.72 -4.40 3.34
N ILE A 76 11.74 -3.93 4.09
CA ILE A 76 10.42 -4.58 4.15
C ILE A 76 9.66 -4.33 2.85
N ALA A 77 9.77 -3.11 2.31
CA ALA A 77 9.15 -2.79 1.03
C ALA A 77 9.71 -3.67 -0.09
N GLN A 78 11.03 -3.88 -0.13
CA GLN A 78 11.65 -4.73 -1.14
C GLN A 78 11.18 -6.19 -1.02
N ALA A 79 11.09 -6.71 0.20
CA ALA A 79 10.58 -8.05 0.43
C ALA A 79 9.11 -8.16 0.00
N THR A 80 8.32 -7.13 0.28
CA THR A 80 6.91 -7.11 -0.10
C THR A 80 6.75 -7.10 -1.61
N LEU A 81 7.56 -6.33 -2.33
CA LEU A 81 7.51 -6.31 -3.80
C LEU A 81 7.82 -7.67 -4.39
N LYS A 82 8.80 -8.37 -3.83
CA LYS A 82 9.14 -9.73 -4.29
C LYS A 82 7.98 -10.68 -4.09
N GLU A 83 7.34 -10.61 -2.95
CA GLU A 83 6.20 -11.47 -2.66
C GLU A 83 5.02 -11.15 -3.58
N LEU A 84 4.76 -9.87 -3.84
CA LEU A 84 3.67 -9.46 -4.73
C LEU A 84 3.91 -9.95 -6.15
N LEU A 85 5.15 -9.92 -6.63
CA LEU A 85 5.50 -10.50 -7.92
C LEU A 85 5.20 -11.99 -7.97
N MET A 86 5.56 -12.71 -6.90
CA MET A 86 5.30 -14.13 -6.79
C MET A 86 3.81 -14.43 -6.80
N LEU A 87 3.03 -13.66 -6.01
CA LEU A 87 1.58 -13.83 -5.95
C LEU A 87 0.95 -13.58 -7.31
N HIS A 88 1.38 -12.56 -8.02
CA HIS A 88 0.89 -12.28 -9.35
C HIS A 88 1.22 -13.43 -10.31
N ALA A 89 2.46 -13.92 -10.25
CA ALA A 89 2.91 -15.01 -11.12
C ALA A 89 2.14 -16.31 -10.87
N THR A 90 1.65 -16.52 -9.65
CA THR A 90 0.87 -17.71 -9.30
C THR A 90 -0.64 -17.51 -9.48
N GLY A 91 -1.06 -16.37 -10.03
CA GLY A 91 -2.44 -16.15 -10.42
C GLY A 91 -3.30 -15.38 -9.44
N ASP A 92 -2.72 -14.70 -8.44
CA ASP A 92 -3.51 -13.89 -7.52
C ASP A 92 -3.96 -12.61 -8.22
N GLN A 93 -5.24 -12.58 -8.60
CA GLN A 93 -5.81 -11.47 -9.37
C GLN A 93 -6.04 -10.21 -8.55
N ARG A 94 -5.86 -10.27 -7.23
CA ARG A 94 -5.98 -9.10 -6.37
C ARG A 94 -4.75 -8.19 -6.47
N VAL A 95 -3.65 -8.69 -7.03
CA VAL A 95 -2.48 -7.88 -7.30
C VAL A 95 -2.73 -7.04 -8.55
N ASN A 96 -2.61 -5.72 -8.42
CA ASN A 96 -2.67 -4.83 -9.56
C ASN A 96 -1.29 -4.76 -10.21
N HIS A 97 -1.11 -5.51 -11.28
CA HIS A 97 0.20 -5.68 -11.93
C HIS A 97 0.74 -4.36 -12.47
N GLU A 98 -0.13 -3.52 -13.00
CA GLU A 98 0.29 -2.25 -13.57
C GLU A 98 0.86 -1.33 -12.48
N VAL A 99 0.15 -1.22 -11.35
CA VAL A 99 0.63 -0.42 -10.21
C VAL A 99 1.89 -1.05 -9.62
N LEU A 100 1.95 -2.38 -9.56
CA LEU A 100 3.13 -3.08 -9.07
C LEU A 100 4.37 -2.75 -9.89
N LEU A 101 4.25 -2.69 -11.22
CA LEU A 101 5.38 -2.33 -12.07
C LEU A 101 5.81 -0.88 -11.83
N GLN A 102 4.86 0.03 -11.63
CA GLN A 102 5.18 1.41 -11.28
C GLN A 102 5.96 1.48 -9.95
N CYS A 103 5.53 0.69 -8.96
CA CYS A 103 6.23 0.59 -7.69
C CYS A 103 7.67 0.12 -7.88
N ILE A 104 7.85 -0.95 -8.61
CA ILE A 104 9.17 -1.55 -8.81
C ILE A 104 10.09 -0.54 -9.47
N ASN A 105 9.61 0.16 -10.49
CA ASN A 105 10.41 1.16 -11.18
C ASN A 105 10.80 2.32 -10.27
N ALA A 106 9.89 2.73 -9.38
CA ALA A 106 10.14 3.87 -8.50
C ALA A 106 10.99 3.49 -7.28
N LEU A 107 10.88 2.26 -6.81
CA LEU A 107 11.48 1.84 -5.54
C LEU A 107 12.70 0.95 -5.70
N THR A 108 12.97 0.47 -6.92
CA THR A 108 14.21 -0.28 -7.16
C THR A 108 15.39 0.68 -7.00
N PRO A 109 16.35 0.33 -6.15
CA PRO A 109 17.47 1.24 -5.89
C PRO A 109 18.28 1.52 -7.16
N LEU A 110 18.32 2.79 -7.54
CA LEU A 110 19.15 3.21 -8.69
C LEU A 110 20.64 3.02 -8.42
N SER A 111 21.01 2.97 -7.15
CA SER A 111 22.38 2.67 -6.76
C SER A 111 22.86 1.35 -7.32
N ASP A 112 21.97 0.40 -7.56
CA ASP A 112 22.35 -0.88 -8.15
C ASP A 112 22.85 -0.69 -9.56
N ALA A 113 22.19 0.20 -10.33
CA ALA A 113 22.59 0.50 -11.68
C ALA A 113 23.87 1.34 -11.72
N THR A 114 24.04 2.25 -10.77
CA THR A 114 25.19 3.14 -10.72
C THR A 114 26.43 2.46 -10.19
N ASN A 115 26.25 1.39 -9.43
CA ASN A 115 27.36 0.61 -8.90
C ASN A 115 27.86 -0.46 -9.85
N ALA A 116 27.20 -0.56 -10.97
CA ALA A 116 27.59 -1.52 -11.98
C ALA A 116 28.83 -1.06 -12.73
#